data_8012abd759804df3df79dbedaaa5ec93
#
_entry.id   8012abd759804df3df79dbedaaa5ec93
#
_cell.length_a   1.000
_cell.length_b   1.000
_cell.length_c   1.000
_cell.angle_alpha   90.00
_cell.angle_beta   90.00
_cell.angle_gamma   90.00
#
_symmetry.space_group_name_H-M   'P 1'
#
loop_
_entity.id
_entity.type
_entity.pdbx_description
1 polymer ?
#
loop_
_entity_poly.entity_id
_entity_poly.type
_entity_poly.pdbx_seq_one_letter_code
_entity_poly.pdbx_strand_id
1 'polypeptide(L)'
;MARWQDVFESEPNFAAAVQKVFEAHKHKTIATLRADGSPRISALEVEFRGGEVVFGMMPRSFKAKDLRRDPRTELHSASVDSSEDDPMTWPGDARMSGRAVEITDPVERLRFIDDPSATYPFFVLDIHRVVRVHLDGDPPHLMVRIWEPGRPLRDAIAD
;
A
#
# COMPACT_ATOMS: atom_id res chain seq x y z
N MET A 1 -1.15 9.18 -13.47
CA MET A 1 -1.53 8.35 -12.30
C MET A 1 -1.06 6.93 -12.55
N ALA A 2 -0.24 6.38 -11.67
CA ALA A 2 0.19 4.99 -11.78
C ALA A 2 -0.73 4.08 -10.94
N ARG A 3 -1.10 2.94 -11.52
CA ARG A 3 -2.05 1.97 -11.01
C ARG A 3 -1.33 0.71 -10.55
N TRP A 4 -1.99 -0.12 -9.76
CA TRP A 4 -1.42 -1.44 -9.43
C TRP A 4 -1.18 -2.31 -10.67
N GLN A 5 -2.06 -2.19 -11.65
CA GLN A 5 -1.90 -2.86 -12.94
C GLN A 5 -0.57 -2.52 -13.61
N ASP A 6 -0.12 -1.26 -13.54
CA ASP A 6 1.15 -0.82 -14.15
C ASP A 6 2.36 -1.46 -13.44
N VAL A 7 2.29 -1.60 -12.11
CA VAL A 7 3.31 -2.32 -11.32
C VAL A 7 3.37 -3.77 -11.76
N PHE A 8 2.20 -4.41 -11.87
CA PHE A 8 2.10 -5.83 -12.22
C PHE A 8 2.57 -6.10 -13.65
N GLU A 9 2.23 -5.25 -14.61
CA GLU A 9 2.64 -5.40 -16.01
C GLU A 9 4.14 -5.19 -16.21
N SER A 10 4.74 -4.24 -15.49
CA SER A 10 6.18 -3.98 -15.61
C SER A 10 7.04 -4.98 -14.83
N GLU A 11 6.60 -5.40 -13.63
CA GLU A 11 7.39 -6.23 -12.71
C GLU A 11 6.51 -7.29 -12.02
N PRO A 12 6.01 -8.31 -12.75
CA PRO A 12 4.99 -9.24 -12.25
C PRO A 12 5.41 -10.02 -11.01
N ASN A 13 6.66 -10.48 -10.93
CA ASN A 13 7.17 -11.23 -9.77
C ASN A 13 7.30 -10.34 -8.52
N PHE A 14 7.75 -9.10 -8.70
CA PHE A 14 7.82 -8.12 -7.63
C PHE A 14 6.42 -7.76 -7.13
N ALA A 15 5.49 -7.44 -8.03
CA ALA A 15 4.11 -7.13 -7.71
C ALA A 15 3.41 -8.28 -6.95
N ALA A 16 3.55 -9.51 -7.42
CA ALA A 16 2.99 -10.69 -6.75
C ALA A 16 3.53 -10.85 -5.32
N ALA A 17 4.84 -10.64 -5.11
CA ALA A 17 5.46 -10.73 -3.80
C ALA A 17 4.97 -9.62 -2.85
N VAL A 18 4.81 -8.39 -3.34
CA VAL A 18 4.26 -7.26 -2.57
C VAL A 18 2.80 -7.52 -2.20
N GLN A 19 1.98 -7.92 -3.18
CA GLN A 19 0.56 -8.21 -2.96
C GLN A 19 0.37 -9.31 -1.93
N LYS A 20 1.14 -10.40 -2.01
CA LYS A 20 1.11 -11.51 -1.03
C LYS A 20 1.34 -11.02 0.40
N VAL A 21 2.30 -10.13 0.63
CA VAL A 21 2.60 -9.57 1.95
C VAL A 21 1.46 -8.66 2.44
N PHE A 22 0.88 -7.85 1.55
CA PHE A 22 -0.28 -7.01 1.89
C PHE A 22 -1.53 -7.83 2.20
N GLU A 23 -1.80 -8.90 1.45
CA GLU A 23 -3.00 -9.74 1.62
C GLU A 23 -2.90 -10.75 2.78
N ALA A 24 -1.69 -10.99 3.30
CA ALA A 24 -1.47 -11.94 4.39
C ALA A 24 -2.24 -11.61 5.68
N HIS A 25 -2.54 -10.34 5.92
CA HIS A 25 -3.27 -9.86 7.10
C HIS A 25 -4.34 -8.84 6.71
N LYS A 26 -5.47 -8.89 7.42
CA LYS A 26 -6.61 -8.01 7.17
C LYS A 26 -6.26 -6.53 7.38
N HIS A 27 -5.59 -6.19 8.48
CA HIS A 27 -5.27 -4.81 8.82
C HIS A 27 -3.86 -4.43 8.38
N LYS A 28 -3.77 -3.29 7.72
CA LYS A 28 -2.57 -2.59 7.29
C LYS A 28 -2.47 -1.26 8.04
N THR A 29 -1.36 -0.58 7.86
CA THR A 29 -1.13 0.76 8.43
C THR A 29 -1.16 1.81 7.32
N ILE A 30 -1.80 2.94 7.60
CA ILE A 30 -1.76 4.14 6.74
C ILE A 30 -1.15 5.30 7.51
N ALA A 31 -0.26 6.03 6.86
CA ALA A 31 0.20 7.34 7.30
C ALA A 31 -0.53 8.44 6.54
N THR A 32 -1.05 9.42 7.26
CA THR A 32 -1.67 10.64 6.72
C THR A 32 -1.10 11.86 7.42
N LEU A 33 -1.33 13.06 6.90
CA LEU A 33 -0.83 14.32 7.48
C LEU A 33 -1.96 15.09 8.16
N ARG A 34 -1.75 15.47 9.43
CA ARG A 34 -2.67 16.35 10.16
C ARG A 34 -2.64 17.77 9.58
N ALA A 35 -3.55 18.63 10.03
CA ALA A 35 -3.63 20.02 9.59
C ALA A 35 -2.34 20.83 9.87
N ASP A 36 -1.62 20.48 10.90
CA ASP A 36 -0.33 21.10 11.26
C ASP A 36 0.88 20.47 10.54
N GLY A 37 0.64 19.49 9.63
CA GLY A 37 1.67 18.77 8.90
C GLY A 37 2.29 17.58 9.66
N SER A 38 1.94 17.37 10.93
CA SER A 38 2.44 16.24 11.68
C SER A 38 1.84 14.91 11.16
N PRO A 39 2.60 13.79 11.19
CA PRO A 39 2.13 12.51 10.72
C PRO A 39 1.07 11.90 11.66
N ARG A 40 0.08 11.23 11.07
CA ARG A 40 -0.87 10.35 11.75
C ARG A 40 -0.70 8.94 11.23
N ILE A 41 -0.64 7.96 12.12
CA ILE A 41 -0.66 6.54 11.79
C ILE A 41 -1.99 5.94 12.26
N SER A 42 -2.62 5.14 11.41
CA SER A 42 -3.90 4.48 11.69
C SER A 42 -3.94 3.10 11.02
N ALA A 43 -4.77 2.21 11.53
CA ALA A 43 -5.08 0.96 10.86
C ALA A 43 -6.16 1.16 9.78
N LEU A 44 -6.10 0.35 8.72
CA LEU A 44 -7.16 0.23 7.71
C LEU A 44 -7.10 -1.12 6.99
N GLU A 45 -8.15 -1.40 6.22
CA GLU A 45 -8.18 -2.51 5.27
C GLU A 45 -7.84 -1.97 3.86
N VAL A 46 -6.99 -2.69 3.13
CA VAL A 46 -6.56 -2.38 1.77
C VAL A 46 -6.87 -3.57 0.89
N GLU A 47 -7.42 -3.32 -0.29
CA GLU A 47 -7.73 -4.34 -1.29
C GLU A 47 -7.05 -4.03 -2.62
N PHE A 48 -6.71 -5.08 -3.37
CA PHE A 48 -6.29 -5.02 -4.76
C PHE A 48 -7.49 -5.38 -5.63
N ARG A 49 -8.14 -4.41 -6.25
CA ARG A 49 -9.38 -4.62 -6.98
C ARG A 49 -9.41 -3.82 -8.27
N GLY A 50 -9.81 -4.45 -9.37
CA GLY A 50 -9.91 -3.79 -10.67
C GLY A 50 -8.60 -3.20 -11.20
N GLY A 51 -7.45 -3.76 -10.83
CA GLY A 51 -6.13 -3.25 -11.20
C GLY A 51 -5.68 -2.02 -10.39
N GLU A 52 -6.34 -1.74 -9.28
CA GLU A 52 -6.07 -0.62 -8.38
C GLU A 52 -5.75 -1.11 -6.96
N VAL A 53 -5.11 -0.27 -6.18
CA VAL A 53 -5.05 -0.38 -4.72
C VAL A 53 -6.14 0.52 -4.15
N VAL A 54 -7.10 -0.08 -3.44
CA VAL A 54 -8.29 0.61 -2.98
C VAL A 54 -8.48 0.47 -1.47
N PHE A 55 -9.10 1.45 -0.84
CA PHE A 55 -9.40 1.41 0.59
C PHE A 55 -10.57 2.32 0.95
N GLY A 56 -11.41 1.80 1.81
CA GLY A 56 -12.52 2.54 2.42
C GLY A 56 -12.24 2.88 3.87
N MET A 57 -13.00 3.82 4.41
CA MET A 57 -12.88 4.18 5.82
C MET A 57 -14.20 4.71 6.39
N MET A 58 -14.31 4.67 7.71
CA MET A 58 -15.50 5.18 8.40
C MET A 58 -15.81 6.63 8.03
N PRO A 59 -17.09 7.03 7.87
CA PRO A 59 -17.47 8.36 7.37
C PRO A 59 -16.90 9.53 8.15
N ARG A 60 -16.70 9.37 9.46
CA ARG A 60 -16.18 10.44 10.35
C ARG A 60 -14.72 10.29 10.70
N SER A 61 -13.96 9.43 9.99
CA SER A 61 -12.56 9.18 10.34
C SER A 61 -11.69 10.43 10.11
N PHE A 62 -10.76 10.65 11.03
CA PHE A 62 -9.77 11.73 10.89
C PHE A 62 -8.87 11.55 9.67
N LYS A 63 -8.50 10.29 9.35
CA LYS A 63 -7.68 10.01 8.16
C LYS A 63 -8.40 10.39 6.86
N ALA A 64 -9.73 10.26 6.75
CA ALA A 64 -10.47 10.74 5.59
C ALA A 64 -10.40 12.27 5.47
N LYS A 65 -10.52 12.99 6.58
CA LYS A 65 -10.36 14.46 6.61
C LYS A 65 -8.95 14.88 6.24
N ASP A 66 -7.94 14.14 6.72
CA ASP A 66 -6.55 14.40 6.39
C ASP A 66 -6.31 14.23 4.88
N LEU A 67 -6.75 13.13 4.28
CA LEU A 67 -6.55 12.83 2.85
C LEU A 67 -7.28 13.81 1.92
N ARG A 68 -8.44 14.32 2.31
CA ARG A 68 -9.15 15.37 1.55
C ARG A 68 -8.40 16.70 1.56
N ARG A 69 -7.70 17.01 2.64
CA ARG A 69 -6.88 18.21 2.76
C ARG A 69 -5.53 18.06 2.10
N ASP A 70 -4.85 16.94 2.37
CA ASP A 70 -3.54 16.60 1.82
C ASP A 70 -3.54 15.11 1.44
N PRO A 71 -3.63 14.78 0.16
CA PRO A 71 -3.78 13.40 -0.31
C PRO A 71 -2.50 12.57 -0.22
N ARG A 72 -1.36 13.15 0.17
CA ARG A 72 -0.11 12.38 0.35
C ARG A 72 -0.29 11.33 1.43
N THR A 73 0.11 10.11 1.12
CA THR A 73 -0.07 8.98 2.02
C THR A 73 0.96 7.90 1.78
N GLU A 74 1.18 7.09 2.79
CA GLU A 74 1.92 5.84 2.68
C GLU A 74 1.13 4.71 3.34
N LEU A 75 1.07 3.58 2.66
CA LEU A 75 0.51 2.32 3.14
C LEU A 75 1.66 1.39 3.52
N HIS A 76 1.53 0.70 4.65
CA HIS A 76 2.48 -0.32 5.08
C HIS A 76 1.74 -1.62 5.35
N SER A 77 2.29 -2.74 4.88
CA SER A 77 1.78 -4.09 5.19
C SER A 77 1.80 -4.34 6.71
N ALA A 78 1.09 -5.36 7.18
CA ALA A 78 1.20 -5.75 8.58
C ALA A 78 2.66 -6.13 8.91
N SER A 79 3.14 -5.69 10.07
CA SER A 79 4.43 -6.13 10.60
C SER A 79 4.29 -7.53 11.15
N VAL A 80 5.20 -8.42 10.77
CA VAL A 80 5.22 -9.84 11.16
C VAL A 80 6.62 -10.18 11.61
N ASP A 81 6.75 -10.89 12.71
CA ASP A 81 8.03 -11.39 13.20
C ASP A 81 8.47 -12.64 12.43
N SER A 82 9.78 -12.82 12.33
CA SER A 82 10.36 -14.09 11.89
C SER A 82 10.26 -15.14 12.99
N SER A 83 10.50 -16.42 12.64
CA SER A 83 10.79 -17.43 13.64
C SER A 83 12.10 -17.09 14.37
N GLU A 84 12.14 -17.33 15.69
CA GLU A 84 13.36 -17.14 16.49
C GLU A 84 14.51 -18.07 16.02
N ASP A 85 14.16 -19.27 15.55
CA ASP A 85 15.12 -20.28 15.11
C ASP A 85 15.65 -20.06 13.69
N ASP A 86 14.88 -19.36 12.84
CA ASP A 86 15.24 -19.12 11.43
C ASP A 86 14.75 -17.76 10.95
N PRO A 87 15.65 -16.75 10.93
CA PRO A 87 15.32 -15.41 10.43
C PRO A 87 14.84 -15.39 8.96
N MET A 88 15.24 -16.36 8.14
CA MET A 88 14.84 -16.46 6.73
C MET A 88 13.34 -16.79 6.56
N THR A 89 12.66 -17.19 7.62
CA THR A 89 11.19 -17.37 7.62
C THR A 89 10.42 -16.06 7.65
N TRP A 90 11.11 -14.94 7.88
CA TRP A 90 10.47 -13.62 7.82
C TRP A 90 9.90 -13.36 6.43
N PRO A 91 8.59 -13.09 6.30
CA PRO A 91 7.95 -12.89 4.99
C PRO A 91 8.36 -11.55 4.34
N GLY A 92 9.09 -10.72 5.06
CA GLY A 92 9.37 -9.35 4.67
C GLY A 92 8.19 -8.41 4.94
N ASP A 93 8.37 -7.17 4.55
CA ASP A 93 7.31 -6.16 4.52
C ASP A 93 7.25 -5.43 3.18
N ALA A 94 6.19 -4.66 2.99
CA ALA A 94 6.04 -3.82 1.83
C ALA A 94 5.33 -2.52 2.18
N ARG A 95 5.63 -1.46 1.43
CA ARG A 95 4.99 -0.16 1.54
C ARG A 95 4.74 0.46 0.18
N MET A 96 3.72 1.31 0.10
CA MET A 96 3.34 2.04 -1.10
C MET A 96 3.13 3.50 -0.75
N SER A 97 3.91 4.38 -1.36
CA SER A 97 3.75 5.83 -1.24
C SER A 97 3.00 6.38 -2.44
N GLY A 98 2.15 7.37 -2.23
CA GLY A 98 1.40 7.99 -3.32
C GLY A 98 0.44 9.06 -2.86
N ARG A 99 -0.58 9.25 -3.66
CA ARG A 99 -1.68 10.20 -3.38
C ARG A 99 -3.00 9.44 -3.37
N ALA A 100 -3.79 9.64 -2.31
CA ALA A 100 -5.13 9.10 -2.23
C ALA A 100 -6.10 9.93 -3.09
N VAL A 101 -6.79 9.29 -4.02
CA VAL A 101 -7.81 9.91 -4.88
C VAL A 101 -9.18 9.42 -4.42
N GLU A 102 -10.01 10.32 -3.91
CA GLU A 102 -11.37 9.96 -3.48
C GLU A 102 -12.27 9.72 -4.68
N ILE A 103 -12.92 8.56 -4.72
CA ILE A 103 -13.90 8.22 -5.75
C ILE A 103 -15.28 8.61 -5.25
N THR A 104 -15.81 9.70 -5.80
CA THR A 104 -17.11 10.28 -5.42
C THR A 104 -18.21 10.00 -6.45
N ASP A 105 -17.85 9.77 -7.70
CA ASP A 105 -18.81 9.44 -8.75
C ASP A 105 -19.47 8.08 -8.49
N PRO A 106 -20.84 8.00 -8.42
CA PRO A 106 -21.55 6.77 -8.10
C PRO A 106 -21.30 5.63 -9.10
N VAL A 107 -21.15 5.96 -10.39
CA VAL A 107 -20.92 4.96 -11.44
C VAL A 107 -19.49 4.40 -11.33
N GLU A 108 -18.51 5.26 -11.10
CA GLU A 108 -17.13 4.84 -10.91
C GLU A 108 -16.97 3.98 -9.64
N ARG A 109 -17.69 4.31 -8.56
CA ARG A 109 -17.70 3.53 -7.32
C ARG A 109 -18.15 2.08 -7.54
N LEU A 110 -19.08 1.81 -8.45
CA LEU A 110 -19.56 0.46 -8.76
C LEU A 110 -18.47 -0.49 -9.31
N ARG A 111 -17.34 0.05 -9.76
CA ARG A 111 -16.18 -0.75 -10.15
C ARG A 111 -15.51 -1.43 -8.95
N PHE A 112 -15.70 -0.89 -7.76
CA PHE A 112 -14.94 -1.26 -6.56
C PHE A 112 -15.82 -1.66 -5.37
N ILE A 113 -17.07 -1.23 -5.34
CA ILE A 113 -17.98 -1.40 -4.21
C ILE A 113 -19.23 -2.14 -4.70
N ASP A 114 -19.54 -3.27 -4.04
CA ASP A 114 -20.68 -4.11 -4.42
C ASP A 114 -22.03 -3.50 -3.99
N ASP A 115 -22.02 -2.62 -2.97
CA ASP A 115 -23.20 -1.92 -2.49
C ASP A 115 -23.27 -0.49 -3.05
N PRO A 116 -24.14 -0.21 -4.03
CA PRO A 116 -24.29 1.11 -4.62
C PRO A 116 -24.82 2.17 -3.63
N SER A 117 -25.42 1.78 -2.52
CA SER A 117 -25.90 2.68 -1.48
C SER A 117 -24.81 3.11 -0.49
N ALA A 118 -23.63 2.51 -0.56
CA ALA A 118 -22.52 2.81 0.35
C ALA A 118 -22.04 4.25 0.20
N THR A 119 -22.05 5.00 1.30
CA THR A 119 -21.69 6.43 1.33
C THR A 119 -20.38 6.73 2.05
N TYR A 120 -19.66 5.68 2.50
CA TYR A 120 -18.38 5.88 3.20
C TYR A 120 -17.29 6.42 2.25
N PRO A 121 -16.32 7.19 2.77
CA PRO A 121 -15.17 7.64 1.99
C PRO A 121 -14.40 6.46 1.40
N PHE A 122 -14.15 6.52 0.09
CA PHE A 122 -13.49 5.47 -0.66
C PHE A 122 -12.43 6.07 -1.58
N PHE A 123 -11.24 5.49 -1.56
CA PHE A 123 -10.07 6.03 -2.23
C PHE A 123 -9.39 4.97 -3.09
N VAL A 124 -8.77 5.43 -4.16
CA VAL A 124 -7.78 4.72 -4.97
C VAL A 124 -6.42 5.35 -4.72
N LEU A 125 -5.35 4.56 -4.69
CA LEU A 125 -3.98 5.07 -4.57
C LEU A 125 -3.40 5.36 -5.96
N ASP A 126 -3.06 6.62 -6.22
CA ASP A 126 -2.12 6.99 -7.29
C ASP A 126 -0.70 6.68 -6.79
N ILE A 127 -0.10 5.63 -7.33
CA ILE A 127 1.14 5.04 -6.83
C ILE A 127 2.34 5.82 -7.34
N HIS A 128 3.17 6.33 -6.43
CA HIS A 128 4.43 6.98 -6.77
C HIS A 128 5.64 6.08 -6.53
N ARG A 129 5.55 5.17 -5.56
CA ARG A 129 6.62 4.25 -5.22
C ARG A 129 6.05 3.02 -4.53
N VAL A 130 6.63 1.86 -4.84
CA VAL A 130 6.41 0.60 -4.11
C VAL A 130 7.75 0.09 -3.62
N VAL A 131 7.84 -0.28 -2.35
CA VAL A 131 9.05 -0.82 -1.75
C VAL A 131 8.73 -2.18 -1.13
N ARG A 132 9.60 -3.14 -1.37
CA ARG A 132 9.60 -4.42 -0.65
C ARG A 132 10.91 -4.59 0.08
N VAL A 133 10.85 -5.03 1.34
CA VAL A 133 12.00 -5.39 2.16
C VAL A 133 11.92 -6.87 2.52
N HIS A 134 12.99 -7.62 2.35
CA HIS A 134 13.07 -9.03 2.68
C HIS A 134 14.52 -9.42 2.96
N LEU A 135 14.74 -10.57 3.56
CA LEU A 135 16.07 -11.16 3.69
C LEU A 135 16.42 -11.94 2.42
N ASP A 136 17.68 -11.86 2.01
CA ASP A 136 18.24 -12.58 0.89
C ASP A 136 19.71 -12.93 1.14
N GLY A 137 20.23 -13.94 0.41
CA GLY A 137 21.64 -14.30 0.42
C GLY A 137 22.09 -15.18 1.59
N ASP A 138 23.37 -15.59 1.51
CA ASP A 138 24.07 -16.33 2.55
C ASP A 138 25.48 -15.73 2.70
N PRO A 139 25.80 -15.03 3.82
CA PRO A 139 24.92 -14.76 4.97
C PRO A 139 23.72 -13.85 4.63
N PRO A 140 22.63 -13.94 5.41
CA PRO A 140 21.44 -13.14 5.19
C PRO A 140 21.70 -11.65 5.31
N HIS A 141 21.16 -10.86 4.37
CA HIS A 141 21.18 -9.39 4.42
C HIS A 141 19.83 -8.84 4.02
N LEU A 142 19.54 -7.60 4.42
CA LEU A 142 18.31 -6.92 4.02
C LEU A 142 18.42 -6.45 2.57
N MET A 143 17.53 -6.97 1.73
CA MET A 143 17.32 -6.52 0.37
C MET A 143 16.14 -5.55 0.32
N VAL A 144 16.37 -4.37 -0.23
CA VAL A 144 15.34 -3.36 -0.46
C VAL A 144 15.10 -3.22 -1.96
N ARG A 145 13.93 -3.59 -2.42
CA ARG A 145 13.50 -3.47 -3.83
C ARG A 145 12.56 -2.30 -3.99
N ILE A 146 12.83 -1.44 -4.97
CA ILE A 146 12.11 -0.19 -5.17
C ILE A 146 11.61 -0.11 -6.62
N TRP A 147 10.29 0.00 -6.76
CA TRP A 147 9.62 0.31 -8.01
C TRP A 147 9.14 1.76 -8.02
N GLU A 148 9.34 2.45 -9.14
CA GLU A 148 8.84 3.79 -9.43
C GLU A 148 8.35 3.84 -10.87
N PRO A 149 7.27 4.59 -11.19
CA PRO A 149 6.74 4.67 -12.55
C PRO A 149 7.81 5.11 -13.57
N GLY A 150 7.91 4.36 -14.68
CA GLY A 150 8.82 4.69 -15.77
C GLY A 150 10.31 4.46 -15.47
N ARG A 151 10.63 3.79 -14.37
CA ARG A 151 12.02 3.43 -14.01
C ARG A 151 12.17 1.92 -13.88
N PRO A 152 13.36 1.38 -14.17
CA PRO A 152 13.68 -0.01 -13.87
C PRO A 152 13.56 -0.29 -12.37
N LEU A 153 13.19 -1.54 -12.03
CA LEU A 153 13.24 -2.01 -10.64
C LEU A 153 14.66 -1.86 -10.10
N ARG A 154 14.78 -1.28 -8.93
CA ARG A 154 16.06 -0.99 -8.30
C ARG A 154 16.21 -1.78 -7.01
N ASP A 155 17.33 -2.48 -6.88
CA ASP A 155 17.70 -3.20 -5.67
C ASP A 155 18.73 -2.38 -4.89
N ALA A 156 18.61 -2.37 -3.56
CA ALA A 156 19.57 -1.82 -2.64
C ALA A 156 19.78 -2.79 -1.48
N ILE A 157 21.01 -2.90 -1.00
CA ILE A 157 21.34 -3.61 0.23
C ILE A 157 21.28 -2.58 1.35
N ALA A 158 20.55 -2.89 2.42
CA ALA A 158 20.56 -2.09 3.63
C ALA A 158 21.62 -2.67 4.56
N ASP A 159 22.62 -1.85 4.89
CA ASP A 159 23.65 -2.16 5.87
C ASP A 159 23.13 -1.98 7.30
#